data_782e6e867142454dc1b6db20e518ffaf
#
_entry.id   782e6e867142454dc1b6db20e518ffaf
#
_cell.length_a   1.000
_cell.length_b   1.000
_cell.length_c   1.000
_cell.angle_alpha   90.00
_cell.angle_beta   90.00
_cell.angle_gamma   90.00
#
_symmetry.space_group_name_H-M   'P 1'
#
loop_
_entity.id
_entity.type
_entity.pdbx_description
1 polymer ?
#
loop_
_entity_poly.entity_id
_entity_poly.type
_entity_poly.pdbx_seq_one_letter_code
_entity_poly.pdbx_strand_id
1 'polypeptide(L)'
;MTRGLIFDLDQTLVDSSVALEARRRRDWNSVYSFIPQFKVYDGVKDALFMARSKGLRIAIVSSAPRSYVVKVLSYHNIPYDVIVGYHDASAPKPSSEPMLQALRLMALNPCEVISFGDKACDMISSRSAGVEFVACLWDHQANADRYQMRCASKVLNDSTSLKDCISRV
;
A
#
# COMPACT_ATOMS: atom_id res chain seq x y z
N MET A 1 1.27 -17.47 -11.63
CA MET A 1 2.57 -16.77 -11.50
C MET A 1 2.29 -15.29 -11.23
N THR A 2 2.87 -14.74 -10.18
CA THR A 2 2.68 -13.34 -9.80
C THR A 2 3.36 -12.41 -10.80
N ARG A 3 2.67 -11.35 -11.20
CA ARG A 3 3.13 -10.34 -12.19
C ARG A 3 2.96 -8.92 -11.68
N GLY A 4 2.22 -8.72 -10.59
CA GLY A 4 1.99 -7.41 -10.02
C GLY A 4 1.84 -7.42 -8.51
N LEU A 5 2.13 -6.28 -7.91
CA LEU A 5 2.01 -6.02 -6.49
C LEU A 5 1.17 -4.76 -6.29
N ILE A 6 0.27 -4.78 -5.31
CA ILE A 6 -0.50 -3.61 -4.88
C ILE A 6 -0.10 -3.30 -3.44
N PHE A 7 0.21 -2.04 -3.15
CA PHE A 7 0.54 -1.60 -1.80
C PHE A 7 -0.40 -0.47 -1.35
N ASP A 8 -0.81 -0.51 -0.09
CA ASP A 8 -1.21 0.70 0.60
C ASP A 8 0.02 1.58 0.86
N LEU A 9 -0.17 2.86 1.18
CA LEU A 9 0.92 3.81 1.37
C LEU A 9 1.24 4.04 2.84
N ASP A 10 0.27 4.63 3.56
CA ASP A 10 0.45 5.11 4.93
C ASP A 10 0.48 3.95 5.94
N GLN A 11 1.51 3.87 6.77
CA GLN A 11 1.79 2.80 7.72
C GLN A 11 2.08 1.44 7.07
N THR A 12 2.18 1.41 5.74
CA THR A 12 2.60 0.23 4.96
C THR A 12 3.96 0.47 4.31
N LEU A 13 4.11 1.49 3.48
CA LEU A 13 5.39 1.86 2.86
C LEU A 13 6.12 2.94 3.65
N VAL A 14 5.37 3.87 4.25
CA VAL A 14 5.91 5.00 5.00
C VAL A 14 5.23 5.14 6.36
N ASP A 15 6.01 5.46 7.39
CA ASP A 15 5.51 6.01 8.64
C ASP A 15 5.18 7.49 8.42
N SER A 16 3.90 7.79 8.32
CA SER A 16 3.35 9.15 8.20
C SER A 16 2.58 9.58 9.45
N SER A 17 2.85 8.93 10.59
CA SER A 17 2.15 9.18 11.86
C SER A 17 2.24 10.64 12.31
N VAL A 18 3.35 11.34 12.04
CA VAL A 18 3.52 12.77 12.33
C VAL A 18 2.43 13.65 11.69
N ALA A 19 1.84 13.22 10.57
CA ALA A 19 0.77 13.94 9.88
C ALA A 19 -0.64 13.38 10.16
N LEU A 20 -0.79 12.40 11.08
CA LEU A 20 -2.05 11.68 11.29
C LEU A 20 -3.21 12.61 11.61
N GLU A 21 -3.00 13.57 12.51
CA GLU A 21 -4.07 14.50 12.92
C GLU A 21 -4.46 15.44 11.78
N ALA A 22 -3.50 15.98 11.04
CA ALA A 22 -3.76 16.82 9.87
C ALA A 22 -4.51 16.04 8.77
N ARG A 23 -4.16 14.74 8.55
CA ARG A 23 -4.88 13.86 7.62
C ARG A 23 -6.33 13.61 8.06
N ARG A 24 -6.57 13.39 9.35
CA ARG A 24 -7.92 13.21 9.91
C ARG A 24 -8.79 14.44 9.67
N ARG A 25 -8.21 15.63 9.81
CA ARG A 25 -8.90 16.91 9.55
C ARG A 25 -8.97 17.26 8.06
N ARG A 26 -8.33 16.48 7.18
CA ARG A 26 -8.19 16.78 5.74
C ARG A 26 -7.50 18.13 5.46
N ASP A 27 -6.65 18.58 6.38
CA ASP A 27 -5.81 19.75 6.21
C ASP A 27 -4.57 19.38 5.37
N TRP A 28 -4.77 19.28 4.07
CA TRP A 28 -3.75 18.80 3.13
C TRP A 28 -2.57 19.76 3.04
N ASN A 29 -2.76 21.05 3.28
CA ASN A 29 -1.63 22.02 3.30
C ASN A 29 -0.65 21.68 4.43
N SER A 30 -1.17 21.46 5.64
CA SER A 30 -0.34 21.01 6.77
C SER A 30 0.25 19.63 6.50
N VAL A 31 -0.52 18.68 5.95
CA VAL A 31 -0.02 17.34 5.62
C VAL A 31 1.19 17.41 4.69
N TYR A 32 1.14 18.24 3.66
CA TYR A 32 2.25 18.38 2.71
C TYR A 32 3.53 18.89 3.37
N SER A 33 3.44 19.78 4.36
CA SER A 33 4.60 20.29 5.10
C SER A 33 5.30 19.22 5.96
N PHE A 34 4.58 18.15 6.32
CA PHE A 34 5.13 17.02 7.08
C PHE A 34 5.82 15.97 6.21
N ILE A 35 5.62 15.94 4.89
CA ILE A 35 6.19 14.90 4.01
C ILE A 35 7.72 14.70 4.23
N PRO A 36 8.55 15.74 4.41
CA PRO A 36 9.98 15.57 4.66
C PRO A 36 10.31 14.82 5.96
N GLN A 37 9.37 14.75 6.90
CA GLN A 37 9.53 14.07 8.19
C GLN A 37 9.05 12.62 8.17
N PHE A 38 8.38 12.19 7.09
CA PHE A 38 7.97 10.79 6.94
C PHE A 38 9.20 9.89 6.82
N LYS A 39 9.06 8.66 7.30
CA LYS A 39 10.13 7.67 7.21
C LYS A 39 9.67 6.49 6.36
N VAL A 40 10.41 6.14 5.33
CA VAL A 40 10.20 4.88 4.64
C VAL A 40 10.64 3.76 5.56
N TYR A 41 9.81 2.73 5.73
CA TYR A 41 10.18 1.58 6.57
C TYR A 41 11.40 0.86 5.99
N ASP A 42 12.23 0.31 6.87
CA ASP A 42 13.46 -0.38 6.50
C ASP A 42 13.18 -1.56 5.54
N GLY A 43 14.02 -1.70 4.53
CA GLY A 43 13.89 -2.76 3.52
C GLY A 43 12.81 -2.53 2.45
N VAL A 44 11.88 -1.59 2.64
CA VAL A 44 10.77 -1.35 1.68
C VAL A 44 11.31 -0.93 0.31
N LYS A 45 12.18 0.05 0.24
CA LYS A 45 12.75 0.51 -1.05
C LYS A 45 13.47 -0.61 -1.79
N ASP A 46 14.31 -1.35 -1.08
CA ASP A 46 15.06 -2.47 -1.66
C ASP A 46 14.12 -3.55 -2.20
N ALA A 47 13.04 -3.85 -1.47
CA ALA A 47 12.03 -4.80 -1.90
C ALA A 47 11.31 -4.35 -3.18
N LEU A 48 10.95 -3.06 -3.28
CA LEU A 48 10.26 -2.51 -4.45
C LEU A 48 11.21 -2.41 -5.67
N PHE A 49 12.46 -2.01 -5.48
CA PHE A 49 13.45 -2.02 -6.57
C PHE A 49 13.73 -3.44 -7.08
N MET A 50 13.83 -4.41 -6.18
CA MET A 50 13.94 -5.83 -6.55
C MET A 50 12.70 -6.30 -7.32
N ALA A 51 11.49 -5.93 -6.89
CA ALA A 51 10.26 -6.26 -7.61
C ALA A 51 10.30 -5.75 -9.06
N ARG A 52 10.71 -4.50 -9.26
CA ARG A 52 10.89 -3.93 -10.62
C ARG A 52 11.94 -4.66 -11.43
N SER A 53 13.06 -5.03 -10.84
CA SER A 53 14.11 -5.78 -11.55
C SER A 53 13.65 -7.17 -12.01
N LYS A 54 12.65 -7.75 -11.32
CA LYS A 54 11.96 -8.99 -11.72
C LYS A 54 10.85 -8.75 -12.77
N GLY A 55 10.61 -7.52 -13.18
CA GLY A 55 9.53 -7.17 -14.12
C GLY A 55 8.14 -7.14 -13.51
N LEU A 56 8.01 -7.12 -12.16
CA LEU A 56 6.72 -7.00 -11.50
C LEU A 56 6.21 -5.56 -11.59
N ARG A 57 4.93 -5.39 -11.91
CA ARG A 57 4.25 -4.09 -11.88
C ARG A 57 3.89 -3.71 -10.45
N ILE A 58 4.03 -2.44 -10.11
CA ILE A 58 3.76 -1.92 -8.76
C ILE A 58 2.65 -0.88 -8.83
N ALA A 59 1.54 -1.15 -8.14
CA ALA A 59 0.46 -0.20 -7.92
C ALA A 59 0.41 0.26 -6.47
N ILE A 60 0.11 1.54 -6.27
CA ILE A 60 -0.15 2.12 -4.94
C ILE A 60 -1.63 2.48 -4.87
N VAL A 61 -2.34 1.89 -3.91
CA VAL A 61 -3.78 2.10 -3.69
C VAL A 61 -3.99 2.72 -2.31
N SER A 62 -4.31 4.01 -2.26
CA SER A 62 -4.42 4.76 -1.02
C SER A 62 -5.79 5.40 -0.85
N SER A 63 -6.26 5.51 0.40
CA SER A 63 -7.45 6.29 0.76
C SER A 63 -7.19 7.81 0.83
N ALA A 64 -5.99 8.25 0.52
CA ALA A 64 -5.62 9.66 0.41
C ALA A 64 -5.78 10.19 -1.03
N PRO A 65 -5.86 11.52 -1.23
CA PRO A 65 -5.88 12.11 -2.57
C PRO A 65 -4.65 11.72 -3.39
N ARG A 66 -4.83 11.50 -4.68
CA ARG A 66 -3.75 11.17 -5.63
C ARG A 66 -2.56 12.13 -5.55
N SER A 67 -2.83 13.44 -5.42
CA SER A 67 -1.78 14.47 -5.31
C SER A 67 -0.88 14.27 -4.09
N TYR A 68 -1.43 13.84 -2.96
CA TYR A 68 -0.68 13.47 -1.77
C TYR A 68 0.22 12.26 -2.05
N VAL A 69 -0.37 11.19 -2.60
CA VAL A 69 0.36 9.95 -2.92
C VAL A 69 1.56 10.26 -3.82
N VAL A 70 1.35 11.00 -4.91
CA VAL A 70 2.41 11.42 -5.84
C VAL A 70 3.53 12.18 -5.11
N LYS A 71 3.18 13.15 -4.25
CA LYS A 71 4.17 13.95 -3.51
C LYS A 71 5.02 13.08 -2.57
N VAL A 72 4.39 12.14 -1.83
CA VAL A 72 5.10 11.25 -0.92
C VAL A 72 6.05 10.33 -1.70
N LEU A 73 5.54 9.67 -2.75
CA LEU A 73 6.34 8.73 -3.55
C LEU A 73 7.53 9.44 -4.22
N SER A 74 7.31 10.63 -4.77
CA SER A 74 8.35 11.43 -5.43
C SER A 74 9.41 11.90 -4.43
N TYR A 75 8.99 12.45 -3.28
CA TYR A 75 9.93 12.95 -2.27
C TYR A 75 10.85 11.85 -1.74
N HIS A 76 10.29 10.68 -1.47
CA HIS A 76 11.02 9.55 -0.91
C HIS A 76 11.65 8.62 -1.95
N ASN A 77 11.52 8.93 -3.25
CA ASN A 77 12.02 8.08 -4.35
C ASN A 77 11.53 6.63 -4.25
N ILE A 78 10.23 6.44 -4.01
CA ILE A 78 9.58 5.14 -3.97
C ILE A 78 9.12 4.77 -5.38
N PRO A 79 9.56 3.65 -5.97
CA PRO A 79 9.18 3.27 -7.32
C PRO A 79 7.73 2.77 -7.38
N TYR A 80 7.03 3.14 -8.46
CA TYR A 80 5.67 2.68 -8.77
C TYR A 80 5.40 2.76 -10.28
N ASP A 81 4.37 2.07 -10.75
CA ASP A 81 3.87 2.13 -12.13
C ASP A 81 2.45 2.72 -12.18
N VAL A 82 1.63 2.46 -11.15
CA VAL A 82 0.23 2.86 -11.09
C VAL A 82 -0.09 3.49 -9.73
N ILE A 83 -0.93 4.52 -9.71
CA ILE A 83 -1.53 5.09 -8.50
C ILE A 83 -3.06 5.06 -8.63
N VAL A 84 -3.73 4.62 -7.57
CA VAL A 84 -5.16 4.77 -7.34
C VAL A 84 -5.34 5.49 -6.00
N GLY A 85 -5.69 6.77 -6.06
CA GLY A 85 -6.04 7.59 -4.91
C GLY A 85 -7.53 7.59 -4.63
N TYR A 86 -7.94 8.31 -3.58
CA TYR A 86 -9.32 8.32 -3.08
C TYR A 86 -10.39 8.61 -4.15
N HIS A 87 -10.11 9.51 -5.09
CA HIS A 87 -11.06 9.93 -6.14
C HIS A 87 -10.91 9.18 -7.47
N ASP A 88 -9.98 8.23 -7.56
CA ASP A 88 -9.71 7.50 -8.79
C ASP A 88 -10.61 6.24 -8.95
N ALA A 89 -11.40 5.90 -7.95
CA ALA A 89 -12.34 4.80 -7.95
C ALA A 89 -13.75 5.27 -7.55
N SER A 90 -14.78 4.55 -7.95
CA SER A 90 -16.19 4.90 -7.69
C SER A 90 -16.58 4.80 -6.21
N ALA A 91 -15.85 4.01 -5.43
CA ALA A 91 -16.03 3.88 -3.99
C ALA A 91 -14.66 3.62 -3.32
N PRO A 92 -14.44 4.15 -2.10
CA PRO A 92 -13.18 3.94 -1.37
C PRO A 92 -13.10 2.54 -0.74
N LYS A 93 -11.89 2.14 -0.28
CA LYS A 93 -11.72 0.97 0.59
C LYS A 93 -12.68 1.09 1.80
N PRO A 94 -13.39 0.04 2.23
CA PRO A 94 -13.19 -1.39 1.92
C PRO A 94 -13.87 -1.92 0.65
N SER A 95 -14.44 -1.07 -0.23
CA SER A 95 -14.95 -1.51 -1.52
C SER A 95 -13.84 -2.16 -2.35
N SER A 96 -14.20 -3.12 -3.23
CA SER A 96 -13.27 -3.72 -4.19
C SER A 96 -12.82 -2.75 -5.30
N GLU A 97 -13.55 -1.66 -5.52
CA GLU A 97 -13.34 -0.76 -6.66
C GLU A 97 -11.91 -0.21 -6.80
N PRO A 98 -11.21 0.23 -5.73
CA PRO A 98 -9.83 0.69 -5.87
C PRO A 98 -8.87 -0.41 -6.34
N MET A 99 -9.08 -1.65 -5.89
CA MET A 99 -8.26 -2.80 -6.30
C MET A 99 -8.56 -3.20 -7.75
N LEU A 100 -9.84 -3.23 -8.13
CA LEU A 100 -10.26 -3.49 -9.52
C LEU A 100 -9.72 -2.41 -10.47
N GLN A 101 -9.71 -1.15 -10.05
CA GLN A 101 -9.11 -0.07 -10.83
C GLN A 101 -7.60 -0.25 -11.01
N ALA A 102 -6.87 -0.63 -9.95
CA ALA A 102 -5.45 -0.94 -10.04
C ALA A 102 -5.17 -2.11 -11.00
N LEU A 103 -5.97 -3.18 -10.92
CA LEU A 103 -5.88 -4.33 -11.83
C LEU A 103 -6.09 -3.91 -13.30
N ARG A 104 -7.11 -3.09 -13.58
CA ARG A 104 -7.37 -2.56 -14.93
C ARG A 104 -6.18 -1.77 -15.46
N LEU A 105 -5.63 -0.85 -14.64
CA LEU A 105 -4.49 -0.02 -15.03
C LEU A 105 -3.20 -0.82 -15.21
N MET A 106 -3.03 -1.91 -14.46
CA MET A 106 -1.90 -2.83 -14.63
C MET A 106 -2.11 -3.82 -15.79
N ALA A 107 -3.33 -3.95 -16.32
CA ALA A 107 -3.72 -5.00 -17.27
C ALA A 107 -3.39 -6.41 -16.75
N LEU A 108 -3.73 -6.68 -15.48
CA LEU A 108 -3.51 -7.95 -14.79
C LEU A 108 -4.81 -8.51 -14.21
N ASN A 109 -4.88 -9.85 -14.10
CA ASN A 109 -5.97 -10.54 -13.43
C ASN A 109 -5.72 -10.65 -11.92
N PRO A 110 -6.76 -10.79 -11.09
CA PRO A 110 -6.59 -10.89 -9.63
C PRO A 110 -5.61 -11.98 -9.19
N CYS A 111 -5.62 -13.16 -9.83
CA CYS A 111 -4.74 -14.28 -9.50
C CYS A 111 -3.26 -14.06 -9.87
N GLU A 112 -2.94 -12.97 -10.57
CA GLU A 112 -1.58 -12.58 -10.94
C GLU A 112 -1.01 -11.52 -9.99
N VAL A 113 -1.77 -11.10 -8.96
CA VAL A 113 -1.43 -9.97 -8.11
C VAL A 113 -1.52 -10.33 -6.63
N ILE A 114 -0.57 -9.81 -5.85
CA ILE A 114 -0.60 -9.85 -4.38
C ILE A 114 -0.71 -8.42 -3.86
N SER A 115 -1.55 -8.20 -2.87
CA SER A 115 -1.75 -6.91 -2.21
C SER A 115 -1.18 -6.91 -0.79
N PHE A 116 -0.72 -5.74 -0.35
CA PHE A 116 -0.07 -5.49 0.93
C PHE A 116 -0.69 -4.27 1.60
N GLY A 117 -1.04 -4.37 2.87
CA GLY A 117 -1.63 -3.27 3.64
C GLY A 117 -1.66 -3.54 5.14
N ASP A 118 -1.92 -2.50 5.92
CA ASP A 118 -1.88 -2.55 7.39
C ASP A 118 -3.28 -2.56 8.04
N LYS A 119 -4.36 -2.32 7.27
CA LYS A 119 -5.72 -2.18 7.79
C LYS A 119 -6.69 -3.24 7.28
N ALA A 120 -7.73 -3.51 8.09
CA ALA A 120 -8.81 -4.40 7.71
C ALA A 120 -9.51 -3.96 6.42
N CYS A 121 -9.64 -2.66 6.16
CA CYS A 121 -10.24 -2.17 4.91
C CYS A 121 -9.40 -2.53 3.68
N ASP A 122 -8.08 -2.63 3.79
CA ASP A 122 -7.20 -3.10 2.70
C ASP A 122 -7.47 -4.58 2.41
N MET A 123 -7.52 -5.39 3.47
CA MET A 123 -7.80 -6.83 3.35
C MET A 123 -9.17 -7.10 2.73
N ILE A 124 -10.21 -6.42 3.22
CA ILE A 124 -11.58 -6.60 2.71
C ILE A 124 -11.65 -6.18 1.24
N SER A 125 -11.09 -5.03 0.88
CA SER A 125 -11.04 -4.51 -0.49
C SER A 125 -10.34 -5.50 -1.43
N SER A 126 -9.18 -6.02 -1.02
CA SER A 126 -8.39 -6.98 -1.80
C SER A 126 -9.13 -8.30 -2.02
N ARG A 127 -9.66 -8.89 -0.96
CA ARG A 127 -10.42 -10.15 -1.03
C ARG A 127 -11.68 -10.03 -1.87
N SER A 128 -12.40 -8.91 -1.73
CA SER A 128 -13.61 -8.64 -2.53
C SER A 128 -13.28 -8.46 -4.02
N ALA A 129 -12.04 -8.09 -4.35
CA ALA A 129 -11.53 -8.04 -5.72
C ALA A 129 -10.92 -9.38 -6.20
N GLY A 130 -10.88 -10.42 -5.36
CA GLY A 130 -10.25 -11.70 -5.66
C GLY A 130 -8.72 -11.68 -5.62
N VAL A 131 -8.11 -10.66 -4.99
CA VAL A 131 -6.66 -10.50 -4.86
C VAL A 131 -6.17 -11.11 -3.55
N GLU A 132 -5.08 -11.87 -3.60
CA GLU A 132 -4.41 -12.37 -2.40
C GLU A 132 -3.90 -11.21 -1.56
N PHE A 133 -4.05 -11.30 -0.22
CA PHE A 133 -3.69 -10.24 0.70
C PHE A 133 -2.65 -10.68 1.73
N VAL A 134 -1.61 -9.88 1.86
CA VAL A 134 -0.56 -10.00 2.88
C VAL A 134 -0.68 -8.84 3.85
N ALA A 135 -0.83 -9.13 5.13
CA ALA A 135 -0.90 -8.13 6.19
C ALA A 135 0.49 -7.61 6.57
N CYS A 136 0.64 -6.29 6.62
CA CYS A 136 1.85 -5.57 6.99
C CYS A 136 1.68 -4.98 8.39
N LEU A 137 2.13 -5.67 9.43
CA LEU A 137 1.89 -5.30 10.84
C LEU A 137 3.15 -4.82 11.56
N TRP A 138 4.09 -4.24 10.86
CA TRP A 138 5.33 -3.69 11.42
C TRP A 138 5.17 -2.32 12.06
N ASP A 139 4.11 -1.55 11.75
CA ASP A 139 3.79 -0.36 12.51
C ASP A 139 3.05 -0.73 13.80
N HIS A 140 3.74 -0.59 14.94
CA HIS A 140 3.19 -0.93 16.24
C HIS A 140 2.14 0.06 16.76
N GLN A 141 2.07 1.27 16.21
CA GLN A 141 1.12 2.31 16.63
C GLN A 141 -0.23 2.22 15.90
N ALA A 142 -0.29 1.59 14.75
CA ALA A 142 -1.45 1.59 13.86
C ALA A 142 -2.45 0.44 14.07
N ASN A 143 -2.28 -0.42 15.09
CA ASN A 143 -2.82 -1.77 15.11
C ASN A 143 -4.18 -1.99 15.80
N ALA A 144 -5.17 -1.12 15.59
CA ALA A 144 -6.55 -1.42 16.02
C ALA A 144 -7.12 -2.69 15.35
N ASP A 145 -6.70 -2.99 14.12
CA ASP A 145 -7.23 -4.08 13.30
C ASP A 145 -6.39 -5.38 13.36
N ARG A 146 -5.35 -5.42 14.19
CA ARG A 146 -4.39 -6.55 14.25
C ARG A 146 -5.05 -7.91 14.42
N TYR A 147 -6.13 -8.00 15.19
CA TYR A 147 -6.86 -9.25 15.38
C TYR A 147 -7.52 -9.74 14.08
N GLN A 148 -8.18 -8.84 13.35
CA GLN A 148 -8.84 -9.16 12.08
C GLN A 148 -7.82 -9.55 11.00
N MET A 149 -6.65 -8.94 11.03
CA MET A 149 -5.58 -9.18 10.05
C MET A 149 -4.93 -10.57 10.16
N ARG A 150 -5.16 -11.32 11.24
CA ARG A 150 -4.72 -12.72 11.38
C ARG A 150 -5.32 -13.66 10.33
N CYS A 151 -6.43 -13.25 9.71
CA CYS A 151 -7.06 -14.01 8.61
C CYS A 151 -6.38 -13.78 7.26
N ALA A 152 -5.40 -12.89 7.12
CA ALA A 152 -4.65 -12.69 5.88
C ALA A 152 -3.94 -13.98 5.44
N SER A 153 -3.65 -14.11 4.16
CA SER A 153 -2.90 -15.25 3.61
C SER A 153 -1.53 -15.38 4.26
N LYS A 154 -0.93 -14.24 4.59
CA LYS A 154 0.34 -14.12 5.30
C LYS A 154 0.36 -12.85 6.14
N VAL A 155 1.09 -12.89 7.26
CA VAL A 155 1.33 -11.72 8.12
C VAL A 155 2.83 -11.46 8.20
N LEU A 156 3.22 -10.22 7.92
CA LEU A 156 4.59 -9.72 8.08
C LEU A 156 4.61 -8.75 9.26
N ASN A 157 5.42 -9.05 10.27
CA ASN A 157 5.57 -8.20 11.47
C ASN A 157 6.83 -7.32 11.42
N ASP A 158 7.64 -7.49 10.39
CA ASP A 158 8.88 -6.74 10.15
C ASP A 158 8.97 -6.38 8.67
N SER A 159 9.19 -5.10 8.38
CA SER A 159 9.27 -4.57 7.02
C SER A 159 10.44 -5.13 6.22
N THR A 160 11.53 -5.52 6.89
CA THR A 160 12.69 -6.15 6.22
C THR A 160 12.34 -7.52 5.61
N SER A 161 11.31 -8.20 6.14
CA SER A 161 10.77 -9.46 5.59
C SER A 161 10.03 -9.30 4.27
N LEU A 162 9.70 -8.06 3.86
CA LEU A 162 9.00 -7.79 2.61
C LEU A 162 9.81 -8.26 1.40
N LYS A 163 11.12 -8.03 1.40
CA LYS A 163 12.03 -8.46 0.34
C LYS A 163 12.00 -9.97 0.15
N ASP A 164 12.07 -10.73 1.23
CA ASP A 164 12.02 -12.20 1.18
C ASP A 164 10.64 -12.69 0.72
N CYS A 165 9.59 -12.01 1.12
CA CYS A 165 8.24 -12.33 0.66
C CYS A 165 8.12 -12.16 -0.85
N ILE A 166 8.58 -11.04 -1.41
CA ILE A 166 8.55 -10.74 -2.85
C ILE A 166 9.55 -11.61 -3.63
N SER A 167 10.65 -12.04 -3.03
CA SER A 167 11.64 -12.89 -3.73
C SER A 167 11.08 -14.26 -4.16
N ARG A 168 10.06 -14.74 -3.45
CA ARG A 168 9.45 -16.07 -3.63
C ARG A 168 8.26 -16.11 -4.59
N VAL A 169 7.87 -14.97 -5.16
CA VAL A 169 6.70 -14.84 -6.04
C VAL A 169 7.07 -14.63 -7.51
#